data_9a88e812b3a51743a60ae6e989c10e6c
#
_entry.id   9a88e812b3a51743a60ae6e989c10e6c
#
_cell.length_a   1.000
_cell.length_b   1.000
_cell.length_c   1.000
_cell.angle_alpha   90.00
_cell.angle_beta   90.00
_cell.angle_gamma   90.00
#
_symmetry.space_group_name_H-M   'P 1'
#
loop_
_entity.id
_entity.type
_entity.pdbx_description
1 polymer ?
#
loop_
_entity_poly.entity_id
_entity_poly.type
_entity_poly.pdbx_seq_one_letter_code
_entity_poly.pdbx_strand_id
1 'polypeptide(L)'
;MASAPDWNVARNRYRGSPLPIWENVADPEDRMSIANLDELFHLTKTGSKNLTKNLFIRHGRTNFNDEKKVDALGDSVLTELGQEQAKKLVAKLEHLKAEKSELIFVLSPLQRTRQTIKPTLLSRFSESEVTAREKQYYAISEQYRAAFADRSLQERLQGADDQVVFQLGEQIFVDWRLTDHLSFADQATVRPCDLLNRKDPSKPIGIDGETITQNSSRVKNALKYWNNRAKSQTLIFVSHADTIGLARQAFRNFDYAKQRKIFLPKNAEIKVHYWDNDRKAEVDLHKPYVDNYRGIQNGKTYKRTSEVLDCWFESGSMPFGQDHYLGGADHNISYPADFIAEGLDQTRGWFRSLHVVGHAIKGQNAFKNVVVNGLVLAEDGKKMSKSLKNYPDPRMLIEKRGADAFRLYTLSSPVVRSEPMRFAERGVEQAFKDFNIPLENVYKFFETYAKIDGWKPSGTELFLASEKSNLDLETLARVNPDIIITSDLAHGKANTYTESLEQYCNKKPKILMINEVSDQYFDLLSQNEGQTILLLTSE
;
A
#
# COMPACT_ATOMS: atom_id res chain seq x y z
N MET A 1 15.70 0.68 -36.25
CA MET A 1 16.56 1.06 -35.09
C MET A 1 17.91 1.57 -35.51
N ALA A 2 18.53 1.06 -36.53
CA ALA A 2 19.87 1.51 -36.99
C ALA A 2 20.00 3.03 -37.34
N SER A 3 18.88 3.70 -37.60
CA SER A 3 18.80 5.14 -37.87
C SER A 3 18.17 5.98 -36.75
N ALA A 4 17.93 5.38 -35.57
CA ALA A 4 17.37 6.12 -34.46
C ALA A 4 18.43 7.08 -33.88
N PRO A 5 18.08 8.35 -33.66
CA PRO A 5 19.01 9.28 -33.02
C PRO A 5 19.28 8.87 -31.57
N ASP A 6 20.43 9.26 -31.04
CA ASP A 6 20.78 9.07 -29.66
C ASP A 6 19.70 9.67 -28.74
N TRP A 7 19.40 8.96 -27.67
CA TRP A 7 18.41 9.39 -26.69
C TRP A 7 19.13 9.88 -25.43
N ASN A 8 19.21 11.19 -25.28
CA ASN A 8 19.68 11.76 -24.03
C ASN A 8 18.60 11.62 -22.95
N VAL A 9 18.86 10.78 -21.96
CA VAL A 9 17.93 10.49 -20.85
C VAL A 9 18.02 11.49 -19.69
N ALA A 10 18.97 12.42 -19.73
CA ALA A 10 19.15 13.47 -18.73
C ALA A 10 18.45 14.78 -19.15
N ARG A 11 17.87 15.49 -18.20
CA ARG A 11 17.24 16.79 -18.39
C ARG A 11 17.66 17.76 -17.31
N ASN A 12 17.95 18.99 -17.70
CA ASN A 12 18.19 20.08 -16.76
C ASN A 12 16.85 20.77 -16.44
N ARG A 13 16.13 20.22 -15.43
CA ARG A 13 14.84 20.75 -14.96
C ARG A 13 14.80 20.79 -13.45
N TYR A 14 13.99 21.71 -12.91
CA TYR A 14 13.79 21.82 -11.47
C TYR A 14 12.96 20.64 -10.90
N ARG A 15 11.99 20.12 -11.66
CA ARG A 15 11.11 19.00 -11.27
C ARG A 15 11.31 17.82 -12.21
N GLY A 16 11.27 16.64 -11.65
CA GLY A 16 11.40 15.34 -12.32
C GLY A 16 12.07 14.35 -11.39
N SER A 17 12.09 13.08 -11.77
CA SER A 17 12.81 12.05 -11.01
C SER A 17 14.31 12.30 -11.12
N PRO A 18 15.01 12.48 -10.00
CA PRO A 18 16.44 12.75 -10.00
C PRO A 18 17.22 11.60 -10.62
N LEU A 19 18.23 11.89 -11.43
CA LEU A 19 19.17 10.86 -11.86
C LEU A 19 19.89 10.27 -10.64
N PRO A 20 19.93 8.94 -10.48
CA PRO A 20 20.58 8.30 -9.34
C PRO A 20 22.10 8.21 -9.50
N ILE A 21 22.71 9.29 -10.00
CA ILE A 21 24.16 9.39 -10.24
C ILE A 21 24.77 10.37 -9.26
N TRP A 22 25.83 9.95 -8.61
CA TRP A 22 26.58 10.72 -7.63
C TRP A 22 27.98 10.95 -8.15
N GLU A 23 28.47 12.18 -8.09
CA GLU A 23 29.77 12.60 -8.57
C GLU A 23 30.64 13.06 -7.39
N ASN A 24 31.92 12.74 -7.46
CA ASN A 24 32.92 13.24 -6.52
C ASN A 24 33.04 14.77 -6.66
N VAL A 25 32.95 15.47 -5.52
CA VAL A 25 33.02 16.94 -5.50
C VAL A 25 34.33 17.48 -6.05
N ALA A 26 35.45 16.75 -5.88
CA ALA A 26 36.76 17.13 -6.35
C ALA A 26 37.06 16.68 -7.80
N ASP A 27 36.36 15.66 -8.30
CA ASP A 27 36.56 15.09 -9.64
C ASP A 27 35.20 14.63 -10.21
N PRO A 28 34.52 15.46 -11.01
CA PRO A 28 33.21 15.13 -11.56
C PRO A 28 33.17 13.93 -12.52
N GLU A 29 34.32 13.45 -13.00
CA GLU A 29 34.39 12.23 -13.83
C GLU A 29 34.35 10.95 -12.97
N ASP A 30 34.72 11.05 -11.69
CA ASP A 30 34.57 9.97 -10.72
C ASP A 30 33.10 9.90 -10.25
N ARG A 31 32.34 9.01 -10.87
CA ARG A 31 30.87 8.88 -10.70
C ARG A 31 30.47 7.50 -10.24
N MET A 32 29.40 7.42 -9.50
CA MET A 32 28.75 6.18 -9.10
C MET A 32 27.23 6.27 -9.28
N SER A 33 26.60 5.14 -9.56
CA SER A 33 25.14 5.01 -9.51
C SER A 33 24.71 4.46 -8.15
N ILE A 34 23.59 4.96 -7.62
CA ILE A 34 22.94 4.45 -6.40
C ILE A 34 21.66 3.77 -6.82
N ALA A 35 21.59 2.45 -6.65
CA ALA A 35 20.48 1.63 -7.13
C ALA A 35 19.26 1.63 -6.20
N ASN A 36 19.47 1.84 -4.90
CA ASN A 36 18.41 1.73 -3.90
C ASN A 36 18.68 2.58 -2.65
N LEU A 37 17.67 2.65 -1.77
CA LEU A 37 17.76 3.43 -0.53
C LEU A 37 18.77 2.87 0.49
N ASP A 38 19.07 1.58 0.46
CA ASP A 38 20.11 1.00 1.32
C ASP A 38 21.49 1.50 0.94
N GLU A 39 21.81 1.52 -0.35
CA GLU A 39 23.07 2.08 -0.86
C GLU A 39 23.17 3.57 -0.53
N LEU A 40 22.08 4.33 -0.71
CA LEU A 40 22.04 5.74 -0.32
C LEU A 40 22.29 5.91 1.19
N PHE A 41 21.65 5.10 2.01
CA PHE A 41 21.84 5.12 3.46
C PHE A 41 23.31 4.84 3.82
N HIS A 42 23.91 3.82 3.25
CA HIS A 42 25.31 3.48 3.51
C HIS A 42 26.26 4.57 3.03
N LEU A 43 26.03 5.15 1.87
CA LEU A 43 26.83 6.25 1.33
C LEU A 43 26.74 7.50 2.23
N THR A 44 25.55 7.84 2.71
CA THR A 44 25.33 9.05 3.52
C THR A 44 25.68 8.88 5.00
N LYS A 45 25.76 7.65 5.50
CA LYS A 45 26.03 7.32 6.90
C LYS A 45 27.30 7.97 7.46
N THR A 46 28.35 8.02 6.66
CA THR A 46 29.62 8.63 7.02
C THR A 46 29.68 10.13 6.73
N GLY A 47 28.87 10.62 5.81
CA GLY A 47 28.92 12.00 5.31
C GLY A 47 28.03 12.99 6.05
N SER A 48 26.76 12.68 6.20
CA SER A 48 25.79 13.62 6.75
C SER A 48 25.13 13.18 8.05
N LYS A 49 25.18 11.90 8.42
CA LYS A 49 24.53 11.29 9.59
C LYS A 49 23.01 11.58 9.73
N ASN A 50 22.37 12.01 8.64
CA ASN A 50 21.04 12.56 8.68
C ASN A 50 19.94 11.54 8.42
N LEU A 51 20.29 10.34 7.93
CA LEU A 51 19.34 9.27 7.66
C LEU A 51 19.38 8.21 8.75
N THR A 52 18.21 7.72 9.14
CA THR A 52 18.05 6.56 10.03
C THR A 52 17.24 5.50 9.31
N LYS A 53 17.71 4.25 9.31
CA LYS A 53 16.98 3.12 8.78
C LYS A 53 16.08 2.54 9.87
N ASN A 54 14.79 2.42 9.59
CA ASN A 54 13.78 1.91 10.50
C ASN A 54 13.18 0.63 9.94
N LEU A 55 13.30 -0.48 10.66
CA LEU A 55 12.65 -1.75 10.36
C LEU A 55 11.50 -1.96 11.33
N PHE A 56 10.31 -2.13 10.79
CA PHE A 56 9.12 -2.49 11.57
C PHE A 56 8.80 -3.94 11.36
N ILE A 57 8.77 -4.71 12.45
CA ILE A 57 8.48 -6.14 12.46
C ILE A 57 7.16 -6.34 13.21
N ARG A 58 6.14 -6.86 12.54
CA ARG A 58 4.95 -7.35 13.24
C ARG A 58 5.30 -8.65 13.95
N HIS A 59 4.77 -8.83 15.18
CA HIS A 59 4.91 -10.10 15.88
C HIS A 59 4.45 -11.30 15.03
N GLY A 60 5.01 -12.49 15.30
CA GLY A 60 4.59 -13.73 14.68
C GLY A 60 3.14 -14.12 15.02
N ARG A 61 2.60 -15.12 14.35
CA ARG A 61 1.23 -15.59 14.58
C ARG A 61 1.05 -16.07 16.01
N THR A 62 -0.03 -15.66 16.64
CA THR A 62 -0.37 -15.97 18.03
C THR A 62 -1.63 -16.82 18.12
N ASN A 63 -1.84 -17.49 19.27
CA ASN A 63 -3.07 -18.19 19.58
C ASN A 63 -4.30 -17.26 19.45
N PHE A 64 -4.19 -15.99 19.88
CA PHE A 64 -5.28 -15.02 19.73
C PHE A 64 -5.55 -14.61 18.26
N ASN A 65 -4.54 -14.67 17.39
CA ASN A 65 -4.81 -14.53 15.95
C ASN A 65 -5.65 -15.69 15.42
N ASP A 66 -5.40 -16.93 15.90
CA ASP A 66 -6.17 -18.11 15.52
C ASP A 66 -7.60 -18.07 16.10
N GLU A 67 -7.73 -17.62 17.34
CA GLU A 67 -9.00 -17.42 18.03
C GLU A 67 -9.73 -16.14 17.62
N LYS A 68 -9.09 -15.30 16.78
CA LYS A 68 -9.60 -13.98 16.33
C LYS A 68 -9.97 -13.05 17.49
N LYS A 69 -9.19 -13.09 18.55
CA LYS A 69 -9.31 -12.23 19.73
C LYS A 69 -8.37 -11.03 19.64
N VAL A 70 -8.77 -9.94 20.27
CA VAL A 70 -7.91 -8.76 20.48
C VAL A 70 -7.13 -8.94 21.76
N ASP A 71 -5.83 -8.60 21.74
CA ASP A 71 -4.94 -8.74 22.89
C ASP A 71 -4.27 -7.41 23.25
N ALA A 72 -4.86 -6.69 24.19
CA ALA A 72 -4.29 -5.48 24.76
C ALA A 72 -3.41 -5.74 26.00
N LEU A 73 -3.54 -6.90 26.63
CA LEU A 73 -2.89 -7.25 27.90
C LEU A 73 -1.58 -8.04 27.76
N GLY A 74 -1.30 -8.59 26.57
CA GLY A 74 -0.06 -9.31 26.28
C GLY A 74 -0.04 -10.77 26.69
N ASP A 75 -1.19 -11.40 26.88
CA ASP A 75 -1.28 -12.80 27.29
C ASP A 75 -1.18 -13.79 26.11
N SER A 76 -1.28 -13.29 24.87
CA SER A 76 -1.14 -14.14 23.71
C SER A 76 0.30 -14.58 23.47
N VAL A 77 0.47 -15.85 23.13
CA VAL A 77 1.76 -16.49 22.84
C VAL A 77 1.84 -16.90 21.39
N LEU A 78 3.07 -17.02 20.86
CA LEU A 78 3.26 -17.49 19.50
C LEU A 78 2.80 -18.93 19.36
N THR A 79 2.08 -19.21 18.28
CA THR A 79 1.80 -20.57 17.83
C THR A 79 3.06 -21.22 17.26
N GLU A 80 3.03 -22.50 16.95
CA GLU A 80 4.14 -23.19 16.26
C GLU A 80 4.51 -22.45 14.96
N LEU A 81 3.51 -22.09 14.15
CA LEU A 81 3.72 -21.27 12.95
C LEU A 81 4.37 -19.93 13.28
N GLY A 82 3.94 -19.28 14.35
CA GLY A 82 4.54 -18.01 14.81
C GLY A 82 6.00 -18.16 15.21
N GLN A 83 6.36 -19.27 15.85
CA GLN A 83 7.75 -19.60 16.22
C GLN A 83 8.61 -19.88 14.98
N GLU A 84 8.08 -20.60 13.98
CA GLU A 84 8.76 -20.78 12.69
C GLU A 84 8.97 -19.45 11.96
N GLN A 85 7.96 -18.60 11.96
CA GLN A 85 8.07 -17.25 11.40
C GLN A 85 9.18 -16.45 12.10
N ALA A 86 9.27 -16.53 13.43
CA ALA A 86 10.31 -15.89 14.22
C ALA A 86 11.73 -16.44 13.88
N LYS A 87 11.87 -17.73 13.69
CA LYS A 87 13.14 -18.33 13.24
C LYS A 87 13.55 -17.84 11.85
N LYS A 88 12.60 -17.73 10.91
CA LYS A 88 12.85 -17.22 9.54
C LYS A 88 13.28 -15.74 9.52
N LEU A 89 12.94 -14.95 10.56
CA LEU A 89 13.41 -13.59 10.69
C LEU A 89 14.93 -13.47 10.84
N VAL A 90 15.58 -14.47 11.45
CA VAL A 90 17.04 -14.48 11.64
C VAL A 90 17.74 -14.32 10.31
N ALA A 91 17.46 -15.20 9.34
CA ALA A 91 18.06 -15.15 8.01
C ALA A 91 17.75 -13.82 7.28
N LYS A 92 16.50 -13.31 7.40
CA LYS A 92 16.11 -12.03 6.79
C LYS A 92 16.87 -10.85 7.38
N LEU A 93 17.20 -10.87 8.66
CA LEU A 93 17.92 -9.80 9.36
C LEU A 93 19.44 -9.94 9.27
N GLU A 94 19.97 -11.13 8.95
CA GLU A 94 21.39 -11.34 8.67
C GLU A 94 21.87 -10.62 7.41
N HIS A 95 21.00 -10.49 6.40
CA HIS A 95 21.30 -9.70 5.20
C HIS A 95 21.56 -8.22 5.47
N LEU A 96 21.21 -7.71 6.64
CA LEU A 96 21.44 -6.31 7.00
C LEU A 96 22.92 -5.98 7.25
N LYS A 97 23.84 -6.95 7.23
CA LYS A 97 25.31 -6.79 7.39
C LYS A 97 25.75 -5.71 8.40
N ALA A 98 24.83 -5.25 9.25
CA ALA A 98 25.12 -4.23 10.23
C ALA A 98 25.85 -4.85 11.41
N GLU A 99 26.91 -4.20 11.87
CA GLU A 99 27.61 -4.59 13.08
C GLU A 99 26.66 -4.56 14.28
N LYS A 100 26.97 -5.37 15.33
CA LYS A 100 26.14 -5.42 16.54
C LYS A 100 25.91 -4.02 17.14
N SER A 101 26.93 -3.17 17.12
CA SER A 101 26.90 -1.78 17.62
C SER A 101 26.00 -0.82 16.82
N GLU A 102 25.57 -1.21 15.62
CA GLU A 102 24.77 -0.38 14.71
C GLU A 102 23.28 -0.62 14.81
N LEU A 103 22.84 -1.64 15.55
CA LEU A 103 21.44 -2.00 15.70
C LEU A 103 20.89 -1.58 17.06
N ILE A 104 19.72 -0.97 17.05
CA ILE A 104 18.93 -0.70 18.26
C ILE A 104 17.61 -1.44 18.14
N PHE A 105 17.32 -2.34 19.07
CA PHE A 105 16.06 -3.06 19.17
C PHE A 105 15.11 -2.34 20.11
N VAL A 106 13.91 -2.03 19.64
CA VAL A 106 12.86 -1.37 20.41
C VAL A 106 11.61 -2.25 20.38
N LEU A 107 11.25 -2.78 21.54
CA LEU A 107 10.21 -3.77 21.68
C LEU A 107 8.94 -3.17 22.29
N SER A 108 7.79 -3.61 21.85
CA SER A 108 6.54 -3.43 22.58
C SER A 108 6.60 -4.23 23.90
N PRO A 109 5.89 -3.81 24.96
CA PRO A 109 5.87 -4.53 26.25
C PRO A 109 5.16 -5.89 26.18
N LEU A 110 4.52 -6.24 25.09
CA LEU A 110 3.68 -7.44 24.97
C LEU A 110 4.49 -8.69 24.62
N GLN A 111 4.23 -9.78 25.32
CA GLN A 111 5.02 -11.02 25.29
C GLN A 111 5.29 -11.55 23.87
N ARG A 112 4.30 -11.50 22.98
CA ARG A 112 4.42 -11.96 21.59
C ARG A 112 5.53 -11.26 20.81
N THR A 113 5.81 -9.97 21.09
CA THR A 113 6.89 -9.23 20.41
C THR A 113 8.28 -9.72 20.84
N ARG A 114 8.46 -9.98 22.14
CA ARG A 114 9.67 -10.57 22.68
C ARG A 114 9.91 -11.99 22.12
N GLN A 115 8.88 -12.83 22.12
CA GLN A 115 8.98 -14.19 21.57
C GLN A 115 9.37 -14.16 20.08
N THR A 116 8.85 -13.20 19.33
CA THR A 116 9.16 -13.04 17.89
C THR A 116 10.63 -12.70 17.65
N ILE A 117 11.23 -11.82 18.46
CA ILE A 117 12.60 -11.38 18.24
C ILE A 117 13.65 -12.26 18.94
N LYS A 118 13.25 -13.10 19.88
CA LYS A 118 14.15 -13.94 20.68
C LYS A 118 15.15 -14.75 19.83
N PRO A 119 14.77 -15.46 18.76
CA PRO A 119 15.73 -16.17 17.91
C PRO A 119 16.80 -15.26 17.31
N THR A 120 16.41 -14.04 16.90
CA THR A 120 17.36 -13.05 16.37
C THR A 120 18.30 -12.52 17.45
N LEU A 121 17.83 -12.33 18.69
CA LEU A 121 18.69 -11.93 19.78
C LEU A 121 19.69 -13.03 20.15
N LEU A 122 19.26 -14.29 20.14
CA LEU A 122 20.14 -15.44 20.40
C LEU A 122 21.21 -15.64 19.30
N SER A 123 20.94 -15.24 18.05
CA SER A 123 21.98 -15.27 17.00
C SER A 123 23.04 -14.17 17.14
N ARG A 124 22.80 -13.16 17.98
CA ARG A 124 23.66 -11.97 18.12
C ARG A 124 24.26 -11.77 19.50
N PHE A 125 23.65 -12.32 20.54
CA PHE A 125 24.03 -12.21 21.94
C PHE A 125 24.13 -13.60 22.56
N SER A 126 24.92 -13.74 23.62
CA SER A 126 25.01 -15.01 24.34
C SER A 126 23.67 -15.39 24.99
N GLU A 127 23.44 -16.67 25.19
CA GLU A 127 22.22 -17.18 25.80
C GLU A 127 22.03 -16.64 27.22
N SER A 128 23.12 -16.50 27.99
CA SER A 128 23.10 -15.93 29.34
C SER A 128 22.66 -14.47 29.34
N GLU A 129 23.15 -13.65 28.39
CA GLU A 129 22.72 -12.26 28.21
C GLU A 129 21.24 -12.15 27.86
N VAL A 130 20.76 -12.98 26.92
CA VAL A 130 19.36 -12.98 26.50
C VAL A 130 18.46 -13.40 27.66
N THR A 131 18.83 -14.44 28.42
CA THR A 131 18.07 -14.93 29.58
C THR A 131 17.99 -13.89 30.70
N ALA A 132 19.10 -13.19 31.00
CA ALA A 132 19.10 -12.13 32.02
C ALA A 132 18.14 -10.97 31.61
N ARG A 133 18.16 -10.58 30.33
CA ARG A 133 17.27 -9.54 29.78
C ARG A 133 15.81 -9.95 29.75
N GLU A 134 15.53 -11.25 29.59
CA GLU A 134 14.17 -11.76 29.66
C GLU A 134 13.52 -11.53 31.02
N LYS A 135 14.24 -11.75 32.11
CA LYS A 135 13.74 -11.48 33.47
C LYS A 135 13.36 -10.00 33.64
N GLN A 136 14.23 -9.09 33.16
CA GLN A 136 13.94 -7.65 33.18
C GLN A 136 12.72 -7.30 32.31
N TYR A 137 12.61 -7.90 31.14
CA TYR A 137 11.46 -7.69 30.25
C TYR A 137 10.15 -8.11 30.93
N TYR A 138 10.12 -9.25 31.60
CA TYR A 138 8.92 -9.67 32.33
C TYR A 138 8.53 -8.69 33.43
N ALA A 139 9.47 -8.17 34.21
CA ALA A 139 9.20 -7.18 35.23
C ALA A 139 8.59 -5.88 34.63
N ILE A 140 9.09 -5.44 33.47
CA ILE A 140 8.55 -4.29 32.74
C ILE A 140 7.15 -4.58 32.20
N SER A 141 6.90 -5.78 31.72
CA SER A 141 5.59 -6.21 31.24
C SER A 141 4.54 -6.26 32.36
N GLU A 142 4.93 -6.68 33.57
CA GLU A 142 4.05 -6.63 34.76
C GLU A 142 3.72 -5.19 35.16
N GLN A 143 4.70 -4.28 35.14
CA GLN A 143 4.45 -2.86 35.37
C GLN A 143 3.48 -2.27 34.33
N TYR A 144 3.63 -2.68 33.07
CA TYR A 144 2.71 -2.30 32.00
C TYR A 144 1.28 -2.78 32.29
N ARG A 145 1.10 -4.06 32.69
CA ARG A 145 -0.19 -4.63 33.04
C ARG A 145 -0.84 -3.93 34.23
N ALA A 146 -0.07 -3.61 35.26
CA ALA A 146 -0.56 -2.87 36.40
C ALA A 146 -1.04 -1.47 36.01
N ALA A 147 -0.27 -0.73 35.21
CA ALA A 147 -0.65 0.57 34.67
C ALA A 147 -1.87 0.52 33.73
N PHE A 148 -2.06 -0.59 33.03
CA PHE A 148 -3.25 -0.84 32.22
C PHE A 148 -4.49 -1.06 33.13
N ALA A 149 -4.34 -1.87 34.17
CA ALA A 149 -5.42 -2.21 35.10
C ALA A 149 -5.93 -1.00 35.90
N ASP A 150 -5.04 -0.11 36.33
CA ASP A 150 -5.38 1.12 37.05
C ASP A 150 -5.75 2.30 36.13
N ARG A 151 -5.79 2.08 34.81
CA ARG A 151 -6.10 3.06 33.77
C ARG A 151 -5.12 4.24 33.65
N SER A 152 -4.02 4.26 34.38
CA SER A 152 -3.02 5.32 34.31
C SER A 152 -2.18 5.26 33.02
N LEU A 153 -2.22 4.12 32.32
CA LEU A 153 -1.43 3.88 31.11
C LEU A 153 -1.73 4.88 30.00
N GLN A 154 -3.01 5.23 29.80
CA GLN A 154 -3.41 6.14 28.73
C GLN A 154 -2.80 7.53 28.90
N GLU A 155 -2.79 8.06 30.11
CA GLU A 155 -2.16 9.35 30.43
C GLU A 155 -0.63 9.28 30.27
N ARG A 156 -0.01 8.21 30.77
CA ARG A 156 1.44 7.99 30.68
C ARG A 156 1.93 7.87 29.24
N LEU A 157 1.15 7.26 28.35
CA LEU A 157 1.51 7.10 26.93
C LEU A 157 1.37 8.39 26.11
N GLN A 158 0.57 9.34 26.55
CA GLN A 158 0.44 10.65 25.90
C GLN A 158 1.59 11.60 26.27
N GLY A 159 2.29 11.33 27.37
CA GLY A 159 3.47 12.08 27.77
C GLY A 159 4.64 11.91 26.77
N ALA A 160 5.46 12.94 26.68
CA ALA A 160 6.65 12.94 25.82
C ALA A 160 7.83 12.18 26.43
N ASP A 161 7.70 11.58 27.61
CA ASP A 161 8.78 11.36 28.53
C ASP A 161 9.39 9.96 28.50
N ASP A 162 10.64 9.90 28.98
CA ASP A 162 11.45 8.71 29.19
C ASP A 162 10.85 7.70 30.19
N GLN A 163 9.79 8.07 30.88
CA GLN A 163 9.12 7.25 31.91
C GLN A 163 8.46 5.98 31.35
N VAL A 164 8.29 5.88 30.03
CA VAL A 164 7.70 4.73 29.34
C VAL A 164 8.72 3.97 28.47
N VAL A 165 10.00 4.36 28.58
CA VAL A 165 11.12 3.72 27.85
C VAL A 165 12.05 3.05 28.86
N PHE A 166 12.27 1.75 28.70
CA PHE A 166 13.05 0.92 29.61
C PHE A 166 14.20 0.25 28.86
N GLN A 167 15.41 0.40 29.41
CA GLN A 167 16.60 -0.19 28.81
C GLN A 167 16.84 -1.60 29.39
N LEU A 168 16.98 -2.60 28.50
CA LEU A 168 17.33 -3.98 28.84
C LEU A 168 18.81 -4.30 28.62
N GLY A 169 19.57 -3.39 28.05
CA GLY A 169 20.97 -3.52 27.68
C GLY A 169 21.38 -2.37 26.77
N GLU A 170 22.63 -2.34 26.31
CA GLU A 170 23.12 -1.20 25.52
C GLU A 170 22.28 -0.89 24.28
N GLN A 171 21.64 -1.91 23.67
CA GLN A 171 20.96 -1.80 22.37
C GLN A 171 19.55 -2.39 22.36
N ILE A 172 19.02 -2.81 23.51
CA ILE A 172 17.68 -3.42 23.60
C ILE A 172 16.85 -2.61 24.58
N PHE A 173 15.71 -2.13 24.11
CA PHE A 173 14.80 -1.27 24.85
C PHE A 173 13.37 -1.79 24.76
N VAL A 174 12.56 -1.50 25.75
CA VAL A 174 11.10 -1.65 25.73
C VAL A 174 10.50 -0.26 25.74
N ASP A 175 9.63 0.02 24.77
CA ASP A 175 8.90 1.29 24.71
C ASP A 175 7.39 1.00 24.74
N TRP A 176 6.72 1.45 25.78
CA TRP A 176 5.28 1.21 25.95
C TRP A 176 4.44 1.89 24.86
N ARG A 177 4.95 2.95 24.22
CA ARG A 177 4.28 3.63 23.11
C ARG A 177 4.16 2.76 21.87
N LEU A 178 4.87 1.62 21.79
CA LEU A 178 4.78 0.65 20.71
C LEU A 178 3.77 -0.46 20.97
N THR A 179 3.01 -0.38 22.05
CA THR A 179 1.94 -1.35 22.35
C THR A 179 0.86 -1.35 21.28
N ASP A 180 0.04 -2.41 21.29
CA ASP A 180 -1.14 -2.50 20.44
C ASP A 180 -2.16 -1.42 20.80
N HIS A 181 -3.24 -1.38 20.06
CA HIS A 181 -4.34 -0.46 20.35
C HIS A 181 -4.92 -0.74 21.74
N LEU A 182 -5.07 0.33 22.55
CA LEU A 182 -5.65 0.21 23.88
C LEU A 182 -7.18 0.16 23.78
N SER A 183 -7.77 -0.93 24.26
CA SER A 183 -9.20 -1.06 24.48
C SER A 183 -9.42 -1.67 25.84
N PHE A 184 -10.23 -1.02 26.67
CA PHE A 184 -10.59 -1.48 28.02
C PHE A 184 -11.88 -2.32 28.02
N ALA A 185 -12.50 -2.57 26.85
CA ALA A 185 -13.63 -3.46 26.74
C ALA A 185 -13.21 -4.91 27.04
N ASP A 186 -14.15 -5.68 27.58
CA ASP A 186 -13.97 -7.11 27.71
C ASP A 186 -13.66 -7.71 26.33
N GLN A 187 -12.52 -8.36 26.24
CA GLN A 187 -11.95 -8.87 24.98
C GLN A 187 -12.87 -9.85 24.24
N ALA A 188 -13.83 -10.44 24.97
CA ALA A 188 -14.83 -11.34 24.40
C ALA A 188 -15.89 -10.63 23.54
N THR A 189 -16.04 -9.31 23.67
CA THR A 189 -17.13 -8.54 23.05
C THR A 189 -16.73 -7.71 21.83
N VAL A 190 -15.43 -7.44 21.63
CA VAL A 190 -14.94 -6.64 20.50
C VAL A 190 -14.47 -7.54 19.38
N ARG A 191 -15.23 -7.64 18.31
CA ARG A 191 -14.81 -8.36 17.10
C ARG A 191 -13.80 -7.54 16.32
N PRO A 192 -12.80 -8.17 15.66
CA PRO A 192 -11.84 -7.45 14.82
C PRO A 192 -12.47 -6.55 13.74
N CYS A 193 -13.62 -6.97 13.18
CA CYS A 193 -14.35 -6.17 12.19
C CYS A 193 -14.98 -4.90 12.80
N ASP A 194 -15.33 -4.90 14.08
CA ASP A 194 -15.86 -3.71 14.77
C ASP A 194 -14.77 -2.64 14.95
N LEU A 195 -13.49 -3.06 14.95
CA LEU A 195 -12.34 -2.16 14.94
C LEU A 195 -12.12 -1.49 13.59
N LEU A 196 -12.61 -2.08 12.50
CA LEU A 196 -12.49 -1.56 11.14
C LEU A 196 -13.57 -0.51 10.79
N ASN A 197 -14.70 -0.51 11.52
CA ASN A 197 -15.79 0.47 11.37
C ASN A 197 -15.44 1.86 11.93
N ARG A 198 -14.23 2.32 11.70
CA ARG A 198 -13.65 3.55 12.22
C ARG A 198 -14.04 4.76 11.36
N LYS A 199 -15.31 5.11 11.37
CA LYS A 199 -15.80 6.29 10.62
C LYS A 199 -15.29 7.60 11.21
N ASP A 200 -15.04 7.63 12.51
CA ASP A 200 -14.64 8.82 13.25
C ASP A 200 -13.36 8.55 14.07
N PRO A 201 -12.20 9.06 13.62
CA PRO A 201 -10.93 8.83 14.30
C PRO A 201 -10.83 9.50 15.69
N SER A 202 -11.82 10.34 16.04
CA SER A 202 -11.90 10.99 17.36
C SER A 202 -12.65 10.16 18.40
N LYS A 203 -13.37 9.11 17.98
CA LYS A 203 -14.11 8.25 18.90
C LYS A 203 -13.22 7.14 19.47
N PRO A 204 -13.41 6.78 20.75
CA PRO A 204 -12.73 5.64 21.36
C PRO A 204 -13.02 4.34 20.61
N ILE A 205 -12.04 3.46 20.54
CA ILE A 205 -12.23 2.10 20.06
C ILE A 205 -12.64 1.24 21.25
N GLY A 206 -13.80 0.61 21.15
CA GLY A 206 -14.41 -0.08 22.27
C GLY A 206 -14.95 0.90 23.34
N ILE A 207 -15.19 0.38 24.53
CA ILE A 207 -15.64 1.18 25.67
C ILE A 207 -14.40 1.78 26.33
N ASP A 208 -14.30 3.10 26.43
CA ASP A 208 -13.20 3.84 27.10
C ASP A 208 -11.79 3.56 26.53
N GLY A 209 -11.68 3.11 25.30
CA GLY A 209 -10.40 2.84 24.66
C GLY A 209 -9.70 4.10 24.14
N GLU A 210 -8.49 3.88 23.64
CA GLU A 210 -7.72 4.91 22.95
C GLU A 210 -8.36 5.27 21.61
N THR A 211 -8.42 6.55 21.27
CA THR A 211 -8.81 6.98 19.92
C THR A 211 -7.68 6.73 18.92
N ILE A 212 -8.00 6.64 17.63
CA ILE A 212 -6.97 6.54 16.58
C ILE A 212 -6.04 7.74 16.60
N THR A 213 -6.57 8.93 16.87
CA THR A 213 -5.78 10.16 16.98
C THR A 213 -4.78 10.08 18.13
N GLN A 214 -5.18 9.57 19.27
CA GLN A 214 -4.30 9.35 20.42
C GLN A 214 -3.22 8.31 20.11
N ASN A 215 -3.60 7.17 19.53
CA ASN A 215 -2.67 6.14 19.10
C ASN A 215 -1.65 6.69 18.08
N SER A 216 -2.12 7.41 17.06
CA SER A 216 -1.25 8.05 16.07
C SER A 216 -0.27 9.03 16.72
N SER A 217 -0.72 9.82 17.68
CA SER A 217 0.13 10.79 18.39
C SER A 217 1.23 10.11 19.20
N ARG A 218 0.91 9.05 19.97
CA ARG A 218 1.94 8.35 20.76
C ARG A 218 2.95 7.62 19.88
N VAL A 219 2.51 7.00 18.79
CA VAL A 219 3.40 6.35 17.83
C VAL A 219 4.33 7.38 17.17
N LYS A 220 3.80 8.53 16.78
CA LYS A 220 4.59 9.64 16.22
C LYS A 220 5.64 10.16 17.21
N ASN A 221 5.28 10.26 18.49
CA ASN A 221 6.21 10.68 19.54
C ASN A 221 7.32 9.64 19.77
N ALA A 222 6.98 8.33 19.80
CA ALA A 222 7.97 7.27 19.87
C ALA A 222 8.96 7.32 18.69
N LEU A 223 8.48 7.49 17.47
CA LEU A 223 9.32 7.56 16.28
C LEU A 223 10.25 8.77 16.30
N LYS A 224 9.77 9.94 16.69
CA LYS A 224 10.62 11.14 16.85
C LYS A 224 11.70 10.92 17.88
N TYR A 225 11.34 10.37 19.04
CA TYR A 225 12.28 10.08 20.12
C TYR A 225 13.42 9.17 19.65
N TRP A 226 13.07 8.04 19.04
CA TRP A 226 14.05 7.04 18.61
C TRP A 226 14.91 7.50 17.44
N ASN A 227 14.35 8.15 16.44
CA ASN A 227 15.11 8.66 15.31
C ASN A 227 16.08 9.77 15.73
N ASN A 228 15.71 10.63 16.67
CA ASN A 228 16.63 11.63 17.24
C ASN A 228 17.78 10.98 18.01
N ARG A 229 17.55 9.85 18.68
CA ARG A 229 18.55 9.12 19.47
C ARG A 229 19.47 8.25 18.60
N ALA A 230 18.95 7.64 17.55
CA ALA A 230 19.64 6.62 16.74
C ALA A 230 20.79 7.17 15.88
N LYS A 231 20.72 8.42 15.44
CA LYS A 231 21.77 9.11 14.64
C LYS A 231 22.56 8.18 13.72
N SER A 232 21.99 7.77 12.59
CA SER A 232 22.58 6.87 11.59
C SER A 232 22.69 5.38 11.97
N GLN A 233 22.14 4.96 13.09
CA GLN A 233 21.97 3.55 13.40
C GLN A 233 20.71 2.98 12.75
N THR A 234 20.60 1.66 12.74
CA THR A 234 19.40 0.96 12.29
C THR A 234 18.51 0.65 13.49
N LEU A 235 17.28 1.16 13.47
CA LEU A 235 16.25 0.88 14.47
C LEU A 235 15.44 -0.33 14.05
N ILE A 236 15.24 -1.27 14.95
CA ILE A 236 14.40 -2.45 14.76
C ILE A 236 13.24 -2.39 15.75
N PHE A 237 12.08 -1.97 15.28
CA PHE A 237 10.85 -1.92 16.05
C PHE A 237 10.09 -3.24 15.93
N VAL A 238 9.79 -3.89 17.06
CA VAL A 238 8.96 -5.09 17.08
C VAL A 238 7.64 -4.75 17.76
N SER A 239 6.57 -4.75 17.00
CA SER A 239 5.29 -4.21 17.41
C SER A 239 4.11 -4.93 16.74
N HIS A 240 2.99 -4.27 16.59
CA HIS A 240 1.68 -4.77 16.20
C HIS A 240 1.22 -4.18 14.87
N ALA A 241 0.24 -4.81 14.24
CA ALA A 241 -0.24 -4.44 12.92
C ALA A 241 -0.67 -2.96 12.85
N ASP A 242 -1.55 -2.54 13.75
CA ASP A 242 -2.11 -1.18 13.79
C ASP A 242 -1.04 -0.14 14.11
N THR A 243 -0.22 -0.41 15.12
CA THR A 243 0.89 0.48 15.51
C THR A 243 1.87 0.69 14.35
N ILE A 244 2.20 -0.38 13.61
CA ILE A 244 3.07 -0.28 12.42
C ILE A 244 2.38 0.48 11.28
N GLY A 245 1.08 0.25 11.07
CA GLY A 245 0.29 1.01 10.10
C GLY A 245 0.30 2.52 10.40
N LEU A 246 0.11 2.90 11.65
CA LEU A 246 0.17 4.29 12.12
C LEU A 246 1.58 4.87 12.06
N ALA A 247 2.62 4.08 12.36
CA ALA A 247 4.01 4.47 12.20
C ALA A 247 4.29 4.85 10.74
N ARG A 248 3.84 4.04 9.79
CA ARG A 248 3.98 4.30 8.35
C ARG A 248 3.29 5.60 7.93
N GLN A 249 2.12 5.90 8.47
CA GLN A 249 1.43 7.17 8.21
C GLN A 249 2.17 8.36 8.81
N ALA A 250 2.71 8.21 10.03
CA ALA A 250 3.50 9.25 10.67
C ALA A 250 4.76 9.61 9.87
N PHE A 251 5.43 8.62 9.26
CA PHE A 251 6.57 8.83 8.36
C PHE A 251 6.21 9.70 7.15
N ARG A 252 5.03 9.49 6.58
CA ARG A 252 4.56 10.20 5.39
C ARG A 252 3.85 11.52 5.67
N ASN A 253 3.71 11.90 6.93
CA ASN A 253 2.98 13.09 7.35
C ASN A 253 1.52 13.12 6.84
N PHE A 254 0.90 11.95 6.69
CA PHE A 254 -0.48 11.82 6.23
C PHE A 254 -1.46 12.01 7.39
N ASP A 255 -2.54 12.72 7.11
CA ASP A 255 -3.70 12.80 7.99
C ASP A 255 -4.53 11.51 7.86
N TYR A 256 -4.75 10.81 8.97
CA TYR A 256 -5.56 9.58 9.01
C TYR A 256 -6.97 9.79 8.44
N ALA A 257 -7.57 10.94 8.68
CA ALA A 257 -8.92 11.26 8.19
C ALA A 257 -9.02 11.26 6.66
N LYS A 258 -7.89 11.49 5.97
CA LYS A 258 -7.83 11.55 4.50
C LYS A 258 -7.49 10.22 3.83
N GLN A 259 -6.92 9.27 4.57
CA GLN A 259 -6.55 7.95 4.01
C GLN A 259 -7.09 6.81 4.87
N ARG A 260 -8.24 6.29 4.49
CA ARG A 260 -8.93 5.17 5.16
C ARG A 260 -8.28 3.80 4.97
N LYS A 261 -7.25 3.66 4.12
CA LYS A 261 -6.56 2.37 3.89
C LYS A 261 -5.26 2.32 4.67
N ILE A 262 -5.29 1.70 5.85
CA ILE A 262 -4.08 1.31 6.57
C ILE A 262 -3.61 -0.02 5.97
N PHE A 263 -2.43 -0.02 5.39
CA PHE A 263 -1.80 -1.27 4.92
C PHE A 263 -1.19 -1.98 6.14
N LEU A 264 -1.87 -3.01 6.63
CA LEU A 264 -1.42 -3.77 7.78
C LEU A 264 -0.37 -4.82 7.35
N PRO A 265 0.76 -4.93 8.06
CA PRO A 265 1.76 -5.94 7.75
C PRO A 265 1.27 -7.34 8.13
N LYS A 266 1.69 -8.37 7.37
CA LYS A 266 1.49 -9.78 7.74
C LYS A 266 2.32 -10.13 8.99
N ASN A 267 1.96 -11.26 9.67
CA ASN A 267 2.73 -11.73 10.82
C ASN A 267 4.21 -11.97 10.46
N ALA A 268 5.12 -11.51 11.30
CA ALA A 268 6.57 -11.55 11.08
C ALA A 268 7.04 -10.90 9.74
N GLU A 269 6.24 -10.00 9.20
CA GLU A 269 6.65 -9.20 8.05
C GLU A 269 7.53 -8.04 8.50
N ILE A 270 8.55 -7.74 7.69
CA ILE A 270 9.45 -6.59 7.88
C ILE A 270 9.04 -5.50 6.90
N LYS A 271 8.79 -4.29 7.42
CA LYS A 271 8.63 -3.07 6.63
C LYS A 271 9.82 -2.16 6.88
N VAL A 272 10.46 -1.70 5.81
CA VAL A 272 11.64 -0.83 5.88
C VAL A 272 11.24 0.59 5.52
N HIS A 273 11.67 1.54 6.34
CA HIS A 273 11.49 2.97 6.12
C HIS A 273 12.79 3.72 6.44
N TYR A 274 13.06 4.77 5.69
CA TYR A 274 14.20 5.65 5.92
C TYR A 274 13.71 7.01 6.38
N TRP A 275 14.24 7.45 7.52
CA TRP A 275 13.87 8.71 8.15
C TRP A 275 14.96 9.74 7.91
N ASP A 276 14.55 10.91 7.45
CA ASP A 276 15.40 12.09 7.33
C ASP A 276 15.28 12.91 8.62
N ASN A 277 16.38 12.93 9.38
CA ASN A 277 16.42 13.57 10.71
C ASN A 277 16.32 15.11 10.63
N ASP A 278 16.74 15.72 9.54
CA ASP A 278 16.66 17.17 9.35
C ASP A 278 15.23 17.59 9.03
N ARG A 279 14.59 16.85 8.13
CA ARG A 279 13.19 17.10 7.73
C ARG A 279 12.17 16.56 8.73
N LYS A 280 12.58 15.64 9.61
CA LYS A 280 11.71 14.90 10.54
C LYS A 280 10.54 14.20 9.80
N ALA A 281 10.85 13.57 8.69
CA ALA A 281 9.94 12.91 7.78
C ALA A 281 10.59 11.72 7.08
N GLU A 282 9.81 10.93 6.33
CA GLU A 282 10.33 9.91 5.43
C GLU A 282 11.27 10.54 4.39
N VAL A 283 12.32 9.81 4.02
CA VAL A 283 13.25 10.24 2.97
C VAL A 283 12.47 10.53 1.69
N ASP A 284 12.72 11.70 1.15
CA ASP A 284 12.11 12.14 -0.09
C ASP A 284 13.20 12.26 -1.17
N LEU A 285 13.08 11.43 -2.19
CA LEU A 285 14.02 11.37 -3.29
C LEU A 285 13.75 12.43 -4.38
N HIS A 286 12.71 13.26 -4.22
CA HIS A 286 12.46 14.35 -5.16
C HIS A 286 13.37 15.55 -4.89
N LYS A 287 13.62 16.34 -5.92
CA LYS A 287 14.26 17.65 -5.77
C LYS A 287 13.35 18.62 -5.01
N PRO A 288 13.89 19.50 -4.17
CA PRO A 288 15.31 19.75 -3.89
C PRO A 288 15.91 18.86 -2.79
N TYR A 289 15.11 17.98 -2.18
CA TYR A 289 15.50 17.28 -0.96
C TYR A 289 16.66 16.31 -1.15
N VAL A 290 16.61 15.50 -2.20
CA VAL A 290 17.68 14.54 -2.52
C VAL A 290 19.03 15.21 -2.78
N ASP A 291 19.02 16.46 -3.26
CA ASP A 291 20.24 17.21 -3.56
C ASP A 291 21.01 17.66 -2.31
N ASN A 292 20.37 17.57 -1.13
CA ASN A 292 21.00 17.91 0.16
C ASN A 292 21.84 16.76 0.74
N TYR A 293 21.62 15.54 0.29
CA TYR A 293 22.39 14.41 0.79
C TYR A 293 23.82 14.45 0.26
N ARG A 294 24.75 14.12 1.13
CA ARG A 294 26.18 14.00 0.82
C ARG A 294 26.66 12.64 1.29
N GLY A 295 27.51 12.01 0.52
CA GLY A 295 28.10 10.74 0.87
C GLY A 295 29.61 10.82 0.98
N ILE A 296 30.21 9.97 1.81
CA ILE A 296 31.66 9.79 1.86
C ILE A 296 31.97 8.32 1.59
N GLN A 297 32.81 8.08 0.59
CA GLN A 297 33.32 6.76 0.28
C GLN A 297 34.82 6.86 -0.03
N ASN A 298 35.63 6.02 0.61
CA ASN A 298 37.10 6.01 0.44
C ASN A 298 37.75 7.40 0.63
N GLY A 299 37.27 8.19 1.59
CA GLY A 299 37.75 9.54 1.87
C GLY A 299 37.33 10.62 0.86
N LYS A 300 36.55 10.25 -0.17
CA LYS A 300 36.03 11.17 -1.19
C LYS A 300 34.60 11.56 -0.86
N THR A 301 34.24 12.82 -1.11
CA THR A 301 32.88 13.34 -0.90
C THR A 301 32.11 13.33 -2.21
N TYR A 302 30.94 12.72 -2.19
CA TYR A 302 30.02 12.60 -3.32
C TYR A 302 28.76 13.42 -3.09
N LYS A 303 28.31 14.07 -4.16
CA LYS A 303 27.01 14.75 -4.26
C LYS A 303 26.25 14.23 -5.48
N ARG A 304 24.95 14.29 -5.46
CA ARG A 304 24.13 13.91 -6.63
C ARG A 304 24.33 14.92 -7.78
N THR A 305 24.29 14.45 -9.01
CA THR A 305 24.26 15.31 -10.21
C THR A 305 22.99 16.15 -10.23
N SER A 306 22.98 17.31 -10.88
CA SER A 306 21.84 18.24 -10.85
C SER A 306 20.66 17.80 -11.72
N GLU A 307 20.89 16.89 -12.65
CA GLU A 307 19.96 16.48 -13.68
C GLU A 307 18.84 15.59 -13.15
N VAL A 308 17.74 15.57 -13.92
CA VAL A 308 16.60 14.67 -13.71
C VAL A 308 16.43 13.76 -14.92
N LEU A 309 15.69 12.68 -14.78
CA LEU A 309 15.35 11.76 -15.86
C LEU A 309 14.42 12.43 -16.87
N ASP A 310 14.53 12.04 -18.12
CA ASP A 310 13.56 12.31 -19.16
C ASP A 310 12.23 11.61 -18.82
N CYS A 311 11.11 12.32 -18.99
CA CYS A 311 9.78 11.75 -18.75
C CYS A 311 9.48 10.52 -19.62
N TRP A 312 10.07 10.41 -20.79
CA TRP A 312 9.92 9.22 -21.64
C TRP A 312 10.72 8.03 -21.13
N PHE A 313 11.84 8.28 -20.46
CA PHE A 313 12.57 7.21 -19.75
C PHE A 313 11.79 6.71 -18.55
N GLU A 314 11.19 7.61 -17.76
CA GLU A 314 10.36 7.26 -16.61
C GLU A 314 9.16 6.43 -17.06
N SER A 315 8.42 6.91 -18.08
CA SER A 315 7.25 6.18 -18.60
C SER A 315 7.61 4.83 -19.24
N GLY A 316 8.79 4.75 -19.91
CA GLY A 316 9.32 3.50 -20.46
C GLY A 316 9.77 2.50 -19.40
N SER A 317 10.11 2.99 -18.20
CA SER A 317 10.51 2.17 -17.04
C SER A 317 9.34 1.70 -16.19
N MET A 318 8.09 2.08 -16.51
CA MET A 318 6.90 1.78 -15.72
C MET A 318 6.73 0.29 -15.39
N PRO A 319 6.93 -0.69 -16.30
CA PRO A 319 6.77 -2.11 -15.99
C PRO A 319 7.69 -2.60 -14.88
N PHE A 320 8.86 -1.96 -14.75
CA PHE A 320 9.86 -2.28 -13.73
C PHE A 320 9.59 -1.51 -12.43
N GLY A 321 9.21 -0.23 -12.55
CA GLY A 321 8.94 0.63 -11.41
C GLY A 321 7.70 0.21 -10.60
N GLN A 322 6.63 -0.23 -11.27
CA GLN A 322 5.40 -0.66 -10.60
C GLN A 322 5.59 -1.89 -9.70
N ASP A 323 6.43 -2.84 -10.15
CA ASP A 323 6.72 -4.08 -9.42
C ASP A 323 7.99 -3.97 -8.56
N HIS A 324 8.55 -2.77 -8.44
CA HIS A 324 9.77 -2.51 -7.66
C HIS A 324 10.94 -3.42 -8.07
N TYR A 325 11.16 -3.58 -9.36
CA TYR A 325 12.20 -4.43 -9.91
C TYR A 325 13.60 -3.85 -9.67
N LEU A 326 14.36 -4.48 -8.79
CA LEU A 326 15.74 -4.07 -8.44
C LEU A 326 16.82 -4.88 -9.17
N GLY A 327 16.41 -5.73 -10.13
CA GLY A 327 17.30 -6.71 -10.74
C GLY A 327 17.43 -7.98 -9.89
N GLY A 328 17.61 -9.12 -10.55
CA GLY A 328 17.74 -10.43 -9.90
C GLY A 328 16.71 -11.45 -10.38
N ALA A 329 17.05 -12.73 -10.21
CA ALA A 329 16.23 -13.85 -10.69
C ALA A 329 14.94 -14.04 -9.90
N ASP A 330 14.87 -13.52 -8.67
CA ASP A 330 13.78 -13.78 -7.74
C ASP A 330 12.64 -12.76 -7.79
N HIS A 331 12.76 -11.71 -8.62
CA HIS A 331 11.69 -10.74 -8.79
C HIS A 331 10.77 -11.14 -9.93
N ASN A 332 9.64 -11.73 -9.55
CA ASN A 332 8.58 -12.03 -10.50
C ASN A 332 7.82 -10.73 -10.81
N ILE A 333 8.01 -10.21 -12.02
CA ILE A 333 7.29 -9.05 -12.53
C ILE A 333 6.31 -9.50 -13.61
N SER A 334 5.19 -8.81 -13.72
CA SER A 334 4.23 -9.02 -14.81
C SER A 334 4.79 -8.47 -16.13
N TYR A 335 5.70 -9.22 -16.75
CA TYR A 335 6.41 -8.81 -17.94
C TYR A 335 6.59 -9.97 -18.94
N PRO A 336 6.34 -9.76 -20.24
CA PRO A 336 5.80 -8.55 -20.87
C PRO A 336 4.32 -8.33 -20.55
N ALA A 337 3.82 -7.09 -20.69
CA ALA A 337 2.41 -6.78 -20.55
C ALA A 337 1.56 -7.56 -21.59
N ASP A 338 0.38 -8.00 -21.24
CA ASP A 338 -0.50 -8.71 -22.17
C ASP A 338 -0.96 -7.78 -23.29
N PHE A 339 -1.30 -6.54 -22.97
CA PHE A 339 -1.53 -5.48 -23.95
C PHE A 339 -1.21 -4.10 -23.37
N ILE A 340 -1.00 -3.13 -24.28
CA ILE A 340 -0.96 -1.70 -23.99
C ILE A 340 -1.93 -0.97 -24.92
N ALA A 341 -2.49 0.17 -24.48
CA ALA A 341 -3.45 0.94 -25.26
C ALA A 341 -3.19 2.43 -25.15
N GLU A 342 -2.98 3.09 -26.28
CA GLU A 342 -2.80 4.54 -26.39
C GLU A 342 -3.08 5.03 -27.81
N GLY A 343 -2.95 6.33 -28.04
CA GLY A 343 -3.12 6.92 -29.36
C GLY A 343 -1.97 6.62 -30.34
N LEU A 344 -2.23 6.79 -31.62
CA LEU A 344 -1.28 6.54 -32.71
C LEU A 344 0.02 7.37 -32.60
N ASP A 345 -0.04 8.57 -32.01
CA ASP A 345 1.11 9.44 -31.79
C ASP A 345 2.16 8.81 -30.83
N GLN A 346 1.78 7.81 -30.03
CA GLN A 346 2.68 7.13 -29.10
C GLN A 346 3.64 6.13 -29.77
N THR A 347 3.51 5.91 -31.06
CA THR A 347 4.53 5.19 -31.86
C THR A 347 5.91 5.85 -31.81
N ARG A 348 5.95 7.19 -31.61
CA ARG A 348 7.18 7.97 -31.40
C ARG A 348 7.34 8.45 -29.95
N GLY A 349 6.52 7.98 -29.04
CA GLY A 349 6.51 8.31 -27.61
C GLY A 349 6.61 7.06 -26.74
N TRP A 350 5.54 6.75 -26.01
CA TRP A 350 5.52 5.71 -24.99
C TRP A 350 5.79 4.31 -25.53
N PHE A 351 5.19 3.91 -26.66
CA PHE A 351 5.44 2.58 -27.24
C PHE A 351 6.92 2.37 -27.54
N ARG A 352 7.58 3.40 -28.10
CA ARG A 352 9.03 3.36 -28.38
C ARG A 352 9.83 3.27 -27.08
N SER A 353 9.55 4.10 -26.09
CA SER A 353 10.31 4.12 -24.83
C SER A 353 10.17 2.82 -24.04
N LEU A 354 8.94 2.24 -23.97
CA LEU A 354 8.72 0.91 -23.41
C LEU A 354 9.57 -0.15 -24.08
N HIS A 355 9.57 -0.15 -25.42
CA HIS A 355 10.33 -1.13 -26.20
C HIS A 355 11.83 -1.01 -25.98
N VAL A 356 12.38 0.21 -26.00
CA VAL A 356 13.81 0.45 -25.82
C VAL A 356 14.26 0.04 -24.42
N VAL A 357 13.57 0.50 -23.37
CA VAL A 357 13.91 0.19 -21.97
C VAL A 357 13.69 -1.30 -21.69
N GLY A 358 12.58 -1.86 -22.14
CA GLY A 358 12.26 -3.27 -21.95
C GLY A 358 13.28 -4.20 -22.61
N HIS A 359 13.69 -3.89 -23.84
CA HIS A 359 14.70 -4.68 -24.54
C HIS A 359 16.07 -4.56 -23.89
N ALA A 360 16.45 -3.36 -23.43
CA ALA A 360 17.72 -3.15 -22.73
C ALA A 360 17.83 -3.95 -21.42
N ILE A 361 16.72 -4.13 -20.68
CA ILE A 361 16.72 -4.80 -19.36
C ILE A 361 16.46 -6.31 -19.49
N LYS A 362 15.52 -6.73 -20.34
CA LYS A 362 15.04 -8.11 -20.45
C LYS A 362 15.40 -8.81 -21.76
N GLY A 363 15.94 -8.10 -22.76
CA GLY A 363 16.24 -8.68 -24.07
C GLY A 363 15.02 -9.06 -24.91
N GLN A 364 13.82 -8.62 -24.51
CA GLN A 364 12.55 -8.99 -25.18
C GLN A 364 11.58 -7.80 -25.23
N ASN A 365 10.50 -7.93 -26.00
CA ASN A 365 9.47 -6.91 -26.12
C ASN A 365 8.79 -6.63 -24.77
N ALA A 366 8.37 -5.38 -24.57
CA ALA A 366 7.71 -4.96 -23.34
C ALA A 366 6.21 -5.33 -23.28
N PHE A 367 5.61 -5.69 -24.41
CA PHE A 367 4.20 -6.04 -24.51
C PHE A 367 3.97 -7.07 -25.63
N LYS A 368 2.92 -7.86 -25.49
CA LYS A 368 2.48 -8.88 -26.46
C LYS A 368 1.59 -8.26 -27.54
N ASN A 369 0.68 -7.38 -27.13
CA ASN A 369 -0.31 -6.75 -27.98
C ASN A 369 -0.32 -5.24 -27.76
N VAL A 370 -0.76 -4.50 -28.81
CA VAL A 370 -0.96 -3.05 -28.73
C VAL A 370 -2.32 -2.67 -29.31
N VAL A 371 -3.10 -1.94 -28.55
CA VAL A 371 -4.35 -1.32 -28.98
C VAL A 371 -4.06 0.14 -29.30
N VAL A 372 -4.28 0.54 -30.54
CA VAL A 372 -3.98 1.91 -30.99
C VAL A 372 -5.27 2.63 -31.30
N ASN A 373 -5.54 3.70 -30.57
CA ASN A 373 -6.69 4.56 -30.80
C ASN A 373 -6.39 5.60 -31.88
N GLY A 374 -7.42 5.93 -32.67
CA GLY A 374 -7.37 7.03 -33.63
C GLY A 374 -7.29 8.40 -32.93
N LEU A 375 -7.03 9.43 -33.72
CA LEU A 375 -6.95 10.81 -33.20
C LEU A 375 -8.34 11.39 -32.98
N VAL A 376 -8.54 11.99 -31.81
CA VAL A 376 -9.74 12.80 -31.53
C VAL A 376 -9.45 14.23 -31.95
N LEU A 377 -10.17 14.71 -32.95
CA LEU A 377 -10.09 16.05 -33.51
C LEU A 377 -11.25 16.91 -33.02
N ALA A 378 -11.07 18.21 -33.04
CA ALA A 378 -12.17 19.17 -32.83
C ALA A 378 -13.26 19.00 -33.91
N GLU A 379 -14.44 19.54 -33.69
CA GLU A 379 -15.57 19.41 -34.61
C GLU A 379 -15.24 19.94 -36.03
N ASP A 380 -14.38 20.96 -36.11
CA ASP A 380 -13.87 21.52 -37.37
C ASP A 380 -12.79 20.64 -38.04
N GLY A 381 -12.41 19.54 -37.41
CA GLY A 381 -11.40 18.61 -37.94
C GLY A 381 -9.95 19.02 -37.61
N LYS A 382 -9.73 20.11 -36.88
CA LYS A 382 -8.39 20.50 -36.44
C LYS A 382 -7.97 19.76 -35.18
N LYS A 383 -6.66 19.72 -34.94
CA LYS A 383 -6.13 19.16 -33.70
C LYS A 383 -6.64 19.96 -32.49
N MET A 384 -7.12 19.24 -31.46
CA MET A 384 -7.51 19.85 -30.19
C MET A 384 -6.31 20.52 -29.51
N SER A 385 -6.48 21.75 -29.06
CA SER A 385 -5.44 22.53 -28.41
C SER A 385 -6.00 23.34 -27.26
N LYS A 386 -5.31 23.31 -26.11
CA LYS A 386 -5.64 24.13 -24.92
C LYS A 386 -5.55 25.62 -25.24
N SER A 387 -4.63 26.03 -26.10
CA SER A 387 -4.46 27.42 -26.49
C SER A 387 -5.59 27.90 -27.40
N LEU A 388 -6.12 27.05 -28.27
CA LEU A 388 -7.22 27.36 -29.19
C LEU A 388 -8.59 27.18 -28.52
N LYS A 389 -8.68 26.50 -27.38
CA LYS A 389 -9.96 26.20 -26.69
C LYS A 389 -11.02 25.62 -27.64
N ASN A 390 -10.61 24.83 -28.63
CA ASN A 390 -11.44 24.34 -29.70
C ASN A 390 -12.09 22.96 -29.42
N TYR A 391 -12.24 22.61 -28.15
CA TYR A 391 -12.95 21.42 -27.70
C TYR A 391 -13.71 21.71 -26.39
N PRO A 392 -14.86 21.05 -26.16
CA PRO A 392 -15.60 21.19 -24.92
C PRO A 392 -14.83 20.55 -23.75
N ASP A 393 -15.02 21.09 -22.54
CA ASP A 393 -14.50 20.44 -21.35
C ASP A 393 -15.24 19.11 -21.11
N PRO A 394 -14.54 17.97 -21.10
CA PRO A 394 -15.18 16.68 -20.86
C PRO A 394 -15.94 16.60 -19.53
N ARG A 395 -15.50 17.33 -18.51
CA ARG A 395 -16.17 17.36 -17.19
C ARG A 395 -17.56 17.96 -17.29
N MET A 396 -17.72 19.05 -18.03
CA MET A 396 -19.03 19.67 -18.24
C MET A 396 -20.00 18.73 -18.98
N LEU A 397 -19.49 17.96 -19.94
CA LEU A 397 -20.31 16.98 -20.67
C LEU A 397 -20.72 15.81 -19.75
N ILE A 398 -19.80 15.34 -18.93
CA ILE A 398 -20.06 14.27 -17.96
C ILE A 398 -21.07 14.73 -16.90
N GLU A 399 -20.94 15.95 -16.39
CA GLU A 399 -21.90 16.53 -15.44
C GLU A 399 -23.28 16.69 -16.04
N LYS A 400 -23.36 17.06 -17.33
CA LYS A 400 -24.62 17.32 -18.04
C LYS A 400 -25.34 16.02 -18.49
N ARG A 401 -24.61 14.98 -18.90
CA ARG A 401 -25.17 13.78 -19.56
C ARG A 401 -24.72 12.44 -18.97
N GLY A 402 -23.88 12.48 -17.97
CA GLY A 402 -23.31 11.28 -17.38
C GLY A 402 -22.07 10.75 -18.13
N ALA A 403 -21.26 9.99 -17.42
CA ALA A 403 -20.07 9.38 -17.98
C ALA A 403 -20.40 8.29 -19.01
N ASP A 404 -21.51 7.60 -18.83
CA ASP A 404 -21.90 6.49 -19.70
C ASP A 404 -22.24 6.95 -21.14
N ALA A 405 -22.96 8.06 -21.28
CA ALA A 405 -23.23 8.64 -22.59
C ALA A 405 -21.94 9.07 -23.32
N PHE A 406 -21.00 9.66 -22.56
CA PHE A 406 -19.70 10.07 -23.10
C PHE A 406 -18.87 8.83 -23.54
N ARG A 407 -18.84 7.80 -22.71
CA ARG A 407 -18.14 6.54 -23.03
C ARG A 407 -18.77 5.83 -24.20
N LEU A 408 -20.09 5.72 -24.24
CA LEU A 408 -20.81 5.08 -25.34
C LEU A 408 -20.51 5.78 -26.66
N TYR A 409 -20.58 7.11 -26.71
CA TYR A 409 -20.26 7.88 -27.91
C TYR A 409 -18.83 7.63 -28.40
N THR A 410 -17.85 7.64 -27.46
CA THR A 410 -16.46 7.39 -27.85
C THR A 410 -16.19 5.95 -28.28
N LEU A 411 -16.73 4.97 -27.55
CA LEU A 411 -16.52 3.56 -27.85
C LEU A 411 -17.24 3.08 -29.12
N SER A 412 -18.35 3.73 -29.51
CA SER A 412 -19.04 3.44 -30.75
C SER A 412 -18.48 4.18 -31.99
N SER A 413 -17.47 5.03 -31.78
CA SER A 413 -16.89 5.87 -32.82
C SER A 413 -15.76 5.17 -33.60
N PRO A 414 -15.34 5.73 -34.75
CA PRO A 414 -14.21 5.18 -35.52
C PRO A 414 -12.88 5.19 -34.76
N VAL A 415 -12.76 5.97 -33.66
CA VAL A 415 -11.51 6.10 -32.87
C VAL A 415 -11.01 4.75 -32.36
N VAL A 416 -11.91 3.83 -32.02
CA VAL A 416 -11.56 2.48 -31.56
C VAL A 416 -10.95 1.59 -32.63
N ARG A 417 -11.04 1.99 -33.91
CA ARG A 417 -10.44 1.31 -35.05
C ARG A 417 -9.20 2.01 -35.59
N SER A 418 -8.57 2.84 -34.79
CA SER A 418 -7.40 3.66 -35.17
C SER A 418 -7.70 4.74 -36.21
N GLU A 419 -8.98 5.02 -36.49
CA GLU A 419 -9.40 6.06 -37.39
C GLU A 419 -9.66 7.39 -36.65
N PRO A 420 -9.42 8.54 -37.29
CA PRO A 420 -9.69 9.81 -36.63
C PRO A 420 -11.20 10.07 -36.49
N MET A 421 -11.63 10.59 -35.35
CA MET A 421 -12.98 11.08 -35.15
C MET A 421 -13.00 12.59 -34.96
N ARG A 422 -14.04 13.28 -35.45
CA ARG A 422 -14.36 14.65 -35.08
C ARG A 422 -15.31 14.63 -33.89
N PHE A 423 -14.85 15.10 -32.76
CA PHE A 423 -15.65 15.11 -31.55
C PHE A 423 -16.66 16.27 -31.59
N ALA A 424 -17.94 15.94 -31.41
CA ALA A 424 -19.01 16.91 -31.33
C ALA A 424 -19.88 16.65 -30.09
N GLU A 425 -20.25 17.69 -29.35
CA GLU A 425 -21.12 17.59 -28.15
C GLU A 425 -22.47 16.94 -28.48
N ARG A 426 -23.01 17.24 -29.66
CA ARG A 426 -24.26 16.64 -30.16
C ARG A 426 -24.20 15.10 -30.25
N GLY A 427 -23.01 14.52 -30.45
CA GLY A 427 -22.85 13.06 -30.48
C GLY A 427 -23.04 12.43 -29.10
N VAL A 428 -22.53 13.08 -28.05
CA VAL A 428 -22.78 12.66 -26.66
C VAL A 428 -24.26 12.80 -26.31
N GLU A 429 -24.89 13.90 -26.74
CA GLU A 429 -26.32 14.15 -26.55
C GLU A 429 -27.17 13.07 -27.25
N GLN A 430 -26.76 12.66 -28.44
CA GLN A 430 -27.47 11.62 -29.17
C GLN A 430 -27.33 10.25 -28.50
N ALA A 431 -26.13 9.88 -28.09
CA ALA A 431 -25.89 8.64 -27.33
C ALA A 431 -26.72 8.58 -26.04
N PHE A 432 -26.83 9.71 -25.32
CA PHE A 432 -27.70 9.82 -24.15
C PHE A 432 -29.18 9.55 -24.48
N LYS A 433 -29.68 10.15 -25.57
CA LYS A 433 -31.08 9.99 -26.01
C LYS A 433 -31.39 8.57 -26.49
N ASP A 434 -30.45 7.97 -27.20
CA ASP A 434 -30.68 6.67 -27.86
C ASP A 434 -30.52 5.48 -26.90
N PHE A 435 -29.76 5.64 -25.82
CA PHE A 435 -29.48 4.56 -24.92
C PHE A 435 -29.89 4.85 -23.46
N ASN A 436 -29.39 5.93 -22.85
CA ASN A 436 -29.60 6.16 -21.42
C ASN A 436 -31.08 6.43 -21.09
N ILE A 437 -31.75 7.28 -21.88
CA ILE A 437 -33.17 7.57 -21.67
C ILE A 437 -34.06 6.31 -21.82
N PRO A 438 -33.95 5.53 -22.91
CA PRO A 438 -34.72 4.28 -23.04
C PRO A 438 -34.45 3.31 -21.89
N LEU A 439 -33.20 3.12 -21.49
CA LEU A 439 -32.84 2.24 -20.39
C LEU A 439 -33.49 2.71 -19.05
N GLU A 440 -33.41 4.00 -18.75
CA GLU A 440 -34.04 4.57 -17.58
C GLU A 440 -35.58 4.42 -17.60
N ASN A 441 -36.20 4.61 -18.78
CA ASN A 441 -37.63 4.44 -18.95
C ASN A 441 -38.07 2.98 -18.75
N VAL A 442 -37.32 2.01 -19.29
CA VAL A 442 -37.58 0.59 -19.08
C VAL A 442 -37.50 0.25 -17.58
N TYR A 443 -36.45 0.74 -16.89
CA TYR A 443 -36.30 0.52 -15.46
C TYR A 443 -37.47 1.14 -14.66
N LYS A 444 -37.83 2.38 -14.94
CA LYS A 444 -38.96 3.06 -14.27
C LYS A 444 -40.29 2.35 -14.53
N PHE A 445 -40.49 1.89 -15.75
CA PHE A 445 -41.67 1.08 -16.11
C PHE A 445 -41.71 -0.19 -15.25
N PHE A 446 -40.63 -0.95 -15.23
CA PHE A 446 -40.51 -2.15 -14.42
C PHE A 446 -40.74 -1.85 -12.92
N GLU A 447 -40.08 -0.85 -12.37
CA GLU A 447 -40.21 -0.48 -10.96
C GLU A 447 -41.65 -0.09 -10.59
N THR A 448 -42.33 0.62 -11.48
CA THR A 448 -43.71 1.07 -11.26
C THR A 448 -44.64 -0.11 -11.18
N TYR A 449 -44.57 -1.04 -12.12
CA TYR A 449 -45.46 -2.20 -12.14
C TYR A 449 -45.11 -3.24 -11.09
N ALA A 450 -43.82 -3.45 -10.82
CA ALA A 450 -43.39 -4.29 -9.71
C ALA A 450 -43.94 -3.81 -8.35
N LYS A 451 -43.99 -2.49 -8.13
CA LYS A 451 -44.62 -1.91 -6.94
C LYS A 451 -46.14 -2.11 -6.90
N ILE A 452 -46.83 -1.95 -8.05
CA ILE A 452 -48.28 -2.14 -8.16
C ILE A 452 -48.65 -3.60 -7.90
N ASP A 453 -47.93 -4.54 -8.46
CA ASP A 453 -48.15 -5.96 -8.35
C ASP A 453 -47.64 -6.55 -7.02
N GLY A 454 -47.03 -5.73 -6.15
CA GLY A 454 -46.41 -6.18 -4.91
C GLY A 454 -45.24 -7.12 -5.10
N TRP A 455 -44.66 -7.14 -6.31
CA TRP A 455 -43.52 -7.98 -6.61
C TRP A 455 -42.30 -7.54 -5.80
N LYS A 456 -41.68 -8.51 -5.17
CA LYS A 456 -40.37 -8.30 -4.49
C LYS A 456 -39.39 -9.33 -5.04
N PRO A 457 -38.12 -8.97 -5.18
CA PRO A 457 -37.10 -9.97 -5.51
C PRO A 457 -37.16 -11.08 -4.45
N SER A 458 -37.07 -12.33 -4.89
CA SER A 458 -36.87 -13.48 -3.99
C SER A 458 -35.73 -13.14 -3.06
N GLY A 459 -35.82 -13.40 -1.76
CA GLY A 459 -35.01 -12.87 -0.65
C GLY A 459 -33.50 -13.10 -0.71
N THR A 460 -32.93 -13.18 -1.90
CA THR A 460 -31.47 -13.23 -2.14
C THR A 460 -30.95 -11.81 -2.35
N GLU A 461 -30.15 -11.32 -1.43
CA GLU A 461 -29.44 -10.05 -1.62
C GLU A 461 -28.24 -10.26 -2.52
N LEU A 462 -28.26 -9.60 -3.70
CA LEU A 462 -27.19 -9.66 -4.68
C LEU A 462 -26.40 -8.36 -4.68
N PHE A 463 -25.12 -8.44 -4.42
CA PHE A 463 -24.18 -7.33 -4.53
C PHE A 463 -23.26 -7.54 -5.75
N LEU A 464 -23.27 -6.58 -6.65
CA LEU A 464 -22.40 -6.58 -7.83
C LEU A 464 -21.11 -5.81 -7.54
N ALA A 465 -19.99 -6.43 -7.77
CA ALA A 465 -18.67 -5.77 -7.74
C ALA A 465 -17.86 -6.21 -8.96
N SER A 466 -17.23 -5.26 -9.65
CA SER A 466 -16.32 -5.60 -10.72
C SER A 466 -14.96 -6.02 -10.19
N GLU A 467 -14.20 -6.78 -10.94
CA GLU A 467 -12.80 -7.11 -10.63
C GLU A 467 -11.96 -5.85 -10.38
N LYS A 468 -12.27 -4.75 -11.05
CA LYS A 468 -11.59 -3.45 -10.89
C LYS A 468 -12.04 -2.68 -9.66
N SER A 469 -13.22 -2.97 -9.10
CA SER A 469 -13.66 -2.35 -7.87
C SER A 469 -12.90 -2.95 -6.68
N ASN A 470 -12.11 -2.14 -6.00
CA ASN A 470 -11.56 -2.52 -4.71
C ASN A 470 -12.62 -2.24 -3.65
N LEU A 471 -13.39 -3.24 -3.29
CA LEU A 471 -14.21 -3.14 -2.09
C LEU A 471 -13.26 -2.96 -0.90
N ASP A 472 -13.41 -1.87 -0.18
CA ASP A 472 -12.71 -1.72 1.08
C ASP A 472 -13.30 -2.67 2.14
N LEU A 473 -12.54 -2.91 3.19
CA LEU A 473 -12.96 -3.82 4.25
C LEU A 473 -14.26 -3.40 4.94
N GLU A 474 -14.56 -2.10 5.00
CA GLU A 474 -15.80 -1.58 5.57
C GLU A 474 -17.01 -2.00 4.72
N THR A 475 -16.90 -1.81 3.41
CA THR A 475 -17.93 -2.21 2.46
C THR A 475 -18.09 -3.73 2.45
N LEU A 476 -16.99 -4.47 2.43
CA LEU A 476 -17.00 -5.93 2.44
C LEU A 476 -17.61 -6.49 3.74
N ALA A 477 -17.29 -5.92 4.89
CA ALA A 477 -17.86 -6.29 6.19
C ALA A 477 -19.36 -5.94 6.28
N ARG A 478 -19.80 -4.84 5.66
CA ARG A 478 -21.20 -4.45 5.59
C ARG A 478 -22.01 -5.41 4.73
N VAL A 479 -21.49 -5.76 3.55
CA VAL A 479 -22.11 -6.76 2.66
C VAL A 479 -22.13 -8.12 3.31
N ASN A 480 -21.03 -8.48 3.98
CA ASN A 480 -20.88 -9.73 4.74
C ASN A 480 -21.44 -10.97 4.00
N PRO A 481 -20.98 -11.25 2.76
CA PRO A 481 -21.60 -12.24 1.90
C PRO A 481 -21.50 -13.66 2.45
N ASP A 482 -22.51 -14.48 2.20
CA ASP A 482 -22.50 -15.92 2.45
C ASP A 482 -21.82 -16.67 1.30
N ILE A 483 -21.98 -16.13 0.09
CA ILE A 483 -21.46 -16.69 -1.15
C ILE A 483 -20.77 -15.59 -1.97
N ILE A 484 -19.61 -15.91 -2.51
CA ILE A 484 -18.94 -15.11 -3.53
C ILE A 484 -19.00 -15.88 -4.83
N ILE A 485 -19.69 -15.34 -5.82
CA ILE A 485 -19.74 -15.90 -7.18
C ILE A 485 -18.70 -15.16 -8.03
N THR A 486 -17.83 -15.88 -8.71
CA THR A 486 -16.71 -15.30 -9.46
C THR A 486 -16.42 -16.08 -10.74
N SER A 487 -15.80 -15.42 -11.71
CA SER A 487 -15.18 -16.06 -12.88
C SER A 487 -13.73 -16.44 -12.60
N ASP A 488 -13.11 -17.22 -13.47
CA ASP A 488 -11.69 -17.56 -13.38
C ASP A 488 -10.79 -16.33 -13.30
N LEU A 489 -11.12 -15.27 -14.02
CA LEU A 489 -10.35 -14.01 -14.04
C LEU A 489 -10.39 -13.26 -12.70
N ALA A 490 -11.51 -13.32 -12.00
CA ALA A 490 -11.70 -12.63 -10.73
C ALA A 490 -11.44 -13.52 -9.49
N HIS A 491 -11.08 -14.80 -9.69
CA HIS A 491 -10.91 -15.76 -8.61
C HIS A 491 -9.86 -15.35 -7.57
N GLY A 492 -8.75 -14.77 -8.00
CA GLY A 492 -7.71 -14.26 -7.10
C GLY A 492 -8.25 -13.21 -6.12
N LYS A 493 -9.18 -12.36 -6.57
CA LYS A 493 -9.82 -11.33 -5.74
C LYS A 493 -10.86 -11.92 -4.79
N ALA A 494 -11.60 -12.92 -5.23
CA ALA A 494 -12.53 -13.67 -4.37
C ALA A 494 -11.80 -14.33 -3.20
N ASN A 495 -10.64 -14.93 -3.45
CA ASN A 495 -9.78 -15.48 -2.39
C ASN A 495 -9.31 -14.38 -1.41
N THR A 496 -8.87 -13.23 -1.92
CA THR A 496 -8.45 -12.10 -1.09
C THR A 496 -9.58 -11.59 -0.20
N TYR A 497 -10.80 -11.48 -0.74
CA TYR A 497 -11.96 -11.07 0.04
C TYR A 497 -12.37 -12.12 1.08
N THR A 498 -12.31 -13.40 0.72
CA THR A 498 -12.58 -14.50 1.66
C THR A 498 -11.56 -14.50 2.81
N GLU A 499 -10.26 -14.37 2.50
CA GLU A 499 -9.21 -14.25 3.52
C GLU A 499 -9.43 -13.03 4.42
N SER A 500 -9.83 -11.89 3.84
CA SER A 500 -10.12 -10.68 4.59
C SER A 500 -11.32 -10.86 5.52
N LEU A 501 -12.42 -11.43 5.03
CA LEU A 501 -13.61 -11.72 5.85
C LEU A 501 -13.30 -12.75 6.92
N GLU A 502 -12.55 -13.80 6.61
CA GLU A 502 -12.11 -14.79 7.58
C GLU A 502 -11.21 -14.17 8.64
N GLN A 503 -10.27 -13.31 8.23
CA GLN A 503 -9.31 -12.67 9.12
C GLN A 503 -9.95 -11.62 10.04
N TYR A 504 -10.89 -10.81 9.53
CA TYR A 504 -11.39 -9.62 10.24
C TYR A 504 -12.82 -9.72 10.74
N CYS A 505 -13.67 -10.52 10.10
CA CYS A 505 -15.09 -10.67 10.44
C CYS A 505 -15.47 -12.07 10.91
N ASN A 506 -14.52 -12.98 10.97
CA ASN A 506 -14.76 -14.39 11.34
C ASN A 506 -15.78 -15.09 10.44
N LYS A 507 -15.83 -14.74 9.17
CA LYS A 507 -16.75 -15.33 8.20
C LYS A 507 -16.00 -15.83 6.99
N LYS A 508 -16.29 -17.06 6.59
CA LYS A 508 -15.73 -17.69 5.39
C LYS A 508 -16.86 -17.95 4.40
N PRO A 509 -17.07 -17.06 3.41
CA PRO A 509 -18.07 -17.28 2.39
C PRO A 509 -17.68 -18.45 1.48
N LYS A 510 -18.69 -19.11 0.93
CA LYS A 510 -18.49 -20.13 -0.10
C LYS A 510 -18.16 -19.45 -1.42
N ILE A 511 -17.07 -19.86 -2.08
CA ILE A 511 -16.73 -19.39 -3.42
C ILE A 511 -17.35 -20.33 -4.45
N LEU A 512 -18.09 -19.76 -5.39
CA LEU A 512 -18.65 -20.48 -6.54
C LEU A 512 -18.06 -19.89 -7.83
N MET A 513 -17.48 -20.77 -8.66
CA MET A 513 -16.89 -20.39 -9.93
C MET A 513 -17.93 -20.54 -11.05
N ILE A 514 -18.02 -19.53 -11.91
CA ILE A 514 -18.86 -19.56 -13.10
C ILE A 514 -17.98 -19.23 -14.31
N ASN A 515 -17.88 -20.16 -15.25
CA ASN A 515 -17.04 -19.99 -16.44
C ASN A 515 -17.76 -19.23 -17.57
N GLU A 516 -19.09 -19.17 -17.55
CA GLU A 516 -19.90 -18.44 -18.52
C GLU A 516 -21.18 -17.90 -17.87
N VAL A 517 -21.61 -16.70 -18.29
CA VAL A 517 -22.93 -16.15 -17.92
C VAL A 517 -23.98 -16.90 -18.73
N SER A 518 -24.49 -17.98 -18.19
CA SER A 518 -25.50 -18.84 -18.82
C SER A 518 -26.70 -19.01 -17.88
N ASP A 519 -27.69 -19.77 -18.31
CA ASP A 519 -28.87 -20.14 -17.51
C ASP A 519 -28.54 -20.75 -16.16
N GLN A 520 -27.32 -21.32 -15.97
CA GLN A 520 -26.79 -21.80 -14.69
C GLN A 520 -26.71 -20.71 -13.62
N TYR A 521 -26.60 -19.44 -14.02
CA TYR A 521 -26.56 -18.31 -13.10
C TYR A 521 -27.90 -18.13 -12.35
N PHE A 522 -29.00 -18.22 -13.04
CA PHE A 522 -30.35 -18.12 -12.43
C PHE A 522 -30.67 -19.32 -11.56
N ASP A 523 -30.22 -20.51 -11.96
CA ASP A 523 -30.37 -21.72 -11.15
C ASP A 523 -29.57 -21.64 -9.86
N LEU A 524 -28.35 -21.10 -9.89
CA LEU A 524 -27.52 -20.88 -8.71
C LEU A 524 -28.14 -19.86 -7.73
N LEU A 525 -28.73 -18.78 -8.24
CA LEU A 525 -29.42 -17.80 -7.41
C LEU A 525 -30.66 -18.41 -6.76
N SER A 526 -31.45 -19.20 -7.49
CA SER A 526 -32.66 -19.84 -6.95
C SER A 526 -32.37 -20.91 -5.90
N GLN A 527 -31.24 -21.63 -6.03
CA GLN A 527 -30.80 -22.64 -5.06
C GLN A 527 -30.25 -22.06 -3.75
N ASN A 528 -29.96 -20.75 -3.71
CA ASN A 528 -29.36 -20.08 -2.57
C ASN A 528 -30.25 -18.94 -2.05
N GLU A 529 -31.57 -19.12 -2.08
CA GLU A 529 -32.52 -18.15 -1.53
C GLU A 529 -32.24 -17.84 -0.05
N GLY A 530 -32.35 -16.56 0.30
CA GLY A 530 -32.12 -16.05 1.66
C GLY A 530 -30.66 -15.83 2.05
N GLN A 531 -29.72 -16.04 1.13
CA GLN A 531 -28.29 -15.79 1.38
C GLN A 531 -27.83 -14.45 0.76
N THR A 532 -26.83 -13.84 1.39
CA THR A 532 -26.20 -12.64 0.83
C THR A 532 -25.12 -13.05 -0.17
N ILE A 533 -25.24 -12.59 -1.41
CA ILE A 533 -24.36 -12.99 -2.51
C ILE A 533 -23.55 -11.78 -3.01
N LEU A 534 -22.24 -11.91 -3.05
CA LEU A 534 -21.34 -10.99 -3.73
C LEU A 534 -20.96 -11.58 -5.08
N LEU A 535 -21.36 -10.91 -6.16
CA LEU A 535 -20.95 -11.28 -7.52
C LEU A 535 -19.76 -10.44 -7.95
N LEU A 536 -18.67 -11.11 -8.27
CA LEU A 536 -17.48 -10.50 -8.85
C LEU A 536 -17.47 -10.74 -10.35
N THR A 537 -17.60 -9.67 -11.11
CA THR A 537 -17.55 -9.72 -12.58
C THR A 537 -16.18 -9.31 -13.09
N SER A 538 -15.77 -9.85 -14.23
CA SER A 538 -14.51 -9.50 -14.90
C SER A 538 -14.56 -8.15 -15.64
N GLU A 539 -15.71 -7.47 -15.66
CA GLU A 539 -15.89 -6.17 -16.33
C GLU A 539 -15.83 -4.96 -15.41
#